data_9bce34f07a790c5a00c9b9d4a800f81a
#
_entry.id   9bce34f07a790c5a00c9b9d4a800f81a
#
_cell.length_a   1.000
_cell.length_b   1.000
_cell.length_c   1.000
_cell.angle_alpha   90.00
_cell.angle_beta   90.00
_cell.angle_gamma   90.00
#
_symmetry.space_group_name_H-M   'P 1'
#
loop_
_entity.id
_entity.type
_entity.pdbx_description
1 polymer ?
#
loop_
_entity_poly.entity_id
_entity_poly.type
_entity_poly.pdbx_seq_one_letter_code
_entity_poly.pdbx_strand_id
1 'polypeptide(L)'
;MKISKLRQLMQTIPPDADLKDPAWQSAYLRQMGMDPGDIYQELEMDSRFVDTHRDESDASTPVNLHSHSFCELIYCREACDLEYLVGSQRYRLQKGDVVIVPPGLSHRPLLLGGTGQPYVRDVVWISEEMVRQVRSWFPDLLPHPGSDGMMLHTDDSVREQIARLFELGVREAEKQGQQWEAAVVGNTITLLTWLQRACIDRVARPMKAEKPEMLDRVLSYIEENLSGKITLAEVARHFFVSESTITQLFRKKMGVSFYQCVTQRRLIAAKVLIDRNVKLEQVSEQVGFADYSAFYRSFKKEFGISPAQYRKLQQNEIIKHRNTGGHIC
;
A
#
# COMPACT_ATOMS: atom_id res chain seq x y z
N MET A 1 5.29 8.27 8.16
CA MET A 1 4.42 9.02 9.13
C MET A 1 3.38 8.06 9.69
N LYS A 2 3.21 8.03 11.01
CA LYS A 2 2.19 7.19 11.65
C LYS A 2 0.79 7.62 11.25
N ILE A 3 -0.11 6.65 11.08
CA ILE A 3 -1.47 6.93 10.61
C ILE A 3 -2.28 7.79 11.62
N SER A 4 -2.07 7.60 12.92
CA SER A 4 -2.67 8.43 13.96
C SER A 4 -2.28 9.91 13.81
N LYS A 5 -1.01 10.18 13.53
CA LYS A 5 -0.48 11.53 13.32
C LYS A 5 -1.04 12.14 12.02
N LEU A 6 -1.15 11.33 10.95
CA LEU A 6 -1.77 11.78 9.71
C LEU A 6 -3.24 12.17 9.92
N ARG A 7 -4.01 11.33 10.63
CA ARG A 7 -5.42 11.63 10.95
C ARG A 7 -5.58 12.89 11.80
N GLN A 8 -4.74 13.05 12.81
CA GLN A 8 -4.73 14.26 13.62
C GLN A 8 -4.46 15.51 12.77
N LEU A 9 -3.49 15.43 11.85
CA LEU A 9 -3.21 16.51 10.90
C LEU A 9 -4.41 16.82 10.01
N MET A 10 -5.05 15.79 9.44
CA MET A 10 -6.21 15.98 8.57
C MET A 10 -7.40 16.62 9.30
N GLN A 11 -7.61 16.32 10.58
CA GLN A 11 -8.67 16.92 11.39
C GLN A 11 -8.43 18.41 11.69
N THR A 12 -7.18 18.85 11.66
CA THR A 12 -6.81 20.24 11.96
C THR A 12 -6.60 21.10 10.71
N ILE A 13 -6.72 20.52 9.50
CA ILE A 13 -6.64 21.25 8.25
C ILE A 13 -7.86 22.16 8.10
N PRO A 14 -7.68 23.48 7.88
CA PRO A 14 -8.79 24.38 7.61
C PRO A 14 -9.57 23.97 6.36
N PRO A 15 -10.91 24.15 6.33
CA PRO A 15 -11.73 23.77 5.17
C PRO A 15 -11.38 24.50 3.87
N ASP A 16 -10.76 25.68 3.97
CA ASP A 16 -10.35 26.56 2.88
C ASP A 16 -8.86 26.39 2.49
N ALA A 17 -8.19 25.37 3.02
CA ALA A 17 -6.79 25.13 2.78
C ALA A 17 -6.51 24.69 1.34
N ASP A 18 -5.59 25.35 0.66
CA ASP A 18 -5.06 24.83 -0.62
C ASP A 18 -4.02 23.74 -0.38
N LEU A 19 -4.52 22.50 -0.32
CA LEU A 19 -3.68 21.31 -0.13
C LEU A 19 -2.71 21.05 -1.30
N LYS A 20 -2.83 21.79 -2.42
CA LYS A 20 -1.93 21.67 -3.57
C LYS A 20 -0.81 22.70 -3.55
N ASP A 21 -0.89 23.70 -2.67
CA ASP A 21 0.17 24.71 -2.51
C ASP A 21 1.31 24.18 -1.61
N PRO A 22 2.52 23.92 -2.14
CA PRO A 22 3.66 23.46 -1.35
C PRO A 22 4.12 24.45 -0.28
N ALA A 23 3.91 25.76 -0.50
CA ALA A 23 4.27 26.79 0.46
C ALA A 23 3.32 26.75 1.66
N TRP A 24 2.03 26.62 1.41
CA TRP A 24 1.02 26.42 2.46
C TRP A 24 1.30 25.15 3.26
N GLN A 25 1.49 23.99 2.58
CA GLN A 25 1.83 22.72 3.23
C GLN A 25 3.05 22.88 4.17
N SER A 26 4.13 23.49 3.66
CA SER A 26 5.35 23.67 4.44
C SER A 26 5.16 24.58 5.64
N ALA A 27 4.38 25.67 5.49
CA ALA A 27 4.07 26.59 6.59
C ALA A 27 3.20 25.92 7.66
N TYR A 28 2.18 25.19 7.24
CA TYR A 28 1.27 24.47 8.14
C TYR A 28 2.01 23.40 8.96
N LEU A 29 2.86 22.60 8.32
CA LEU A 29 3.64 21.58 8.99
C LEU A 29 4.61 22.16 10.03
N ARG A 30 5.25 23.32 9.72
CA ARG A 30 6.08 24.05 10.70
C ARG A 30 5.26 24.55 11.88
N GLN A 31 4.05 25.06 11.64
CA GLN A 31 3.14 25.48 12.71
C GLN A 31 2.77 24.33 13.63
N MET A 32 2.67 23.11 13.10
CA MET A 32 2.43 21.88 13.86
C MET A 32 3.71 21.31 14.51
N GLY A 33 4.83 22.06 14.48
CA GLY A 33 6.10 21.63 15.07
C GLY A 33 6.82 20.53 14.28
N MET A 34 6.52 20.42 12.99
CA MET A 34 7.14 19.44 12.10
C MET A 34 8.02 20.14 11.05
N ASP A 35 9.21 19.63 10.82
CA ASP A 35 10.01 20.07 9.67
C ASP A 35 9.49 19.41 8.40
N PRO A 36 9.07 20.16 7.36
CA PRO A 36 8.68 19.59 6.08
C PRO A 36 9.75 18.69 5.44
N GLY A 37 11.02 18.92 5.76
CA GLY A 37 12.14 18.11 5.31
C GLY A 37 12.31 16.78 6.06
N ASP A 38 11.74 16.65 7.23
CA ASP A 38 11.84 15.46 8.09
C ASP A 38 10.60 14.53 8.01
N ILE A 39 9.59 14.92 7.22
CA ILE A 39 8.38 14.13 7.09
C ILE A 39 8.62 12.97 6.14
N TYR A 40 8.66 11.79 6.74
CA TYR A 40 8.57 10.56 5.99
C TYR A 40 7.13 10.37 5.47
N GLN A 41 6.95 10.35 4.16
CA GLN A 41 5.63 10.37 3.53
C GLN A 41 4.97 8.97 3.47
N GLU A 42 5.70 7.93 3.81
CA GLU A 42 5.16 6.58 3.88
C GLU A 42 4.32 6.39 5.15
N LEU A 43 3.21 5.70 5.00
CA LEU A 43 2.38 5.31 6.13
C LEU A 43 3.12 4.25 6.97
N GLU A 44 3.10 4.42 8.27
CA GLU A 44 3.68 3.53 9.26
C GLU A 44 2.60 3.05 10.21
N MET A 45 2.75 1.84 10.71
CA MET A 45 1.88 1.30 11.74
C MET A 45 2.08 2.05 13.07
N ASP A 46 0.97 2.27 13.79
CA ASP A 46 0.99 2.81 15.15
C ASP A 46 1.28 1.72 16.18
N SER A 47 0.64 0.56 16.01
CA SER A 47 0.83 -0.58 16.89
C SER A 47 1.97 -1.49 16.43
N ARG A 48 2.44 -2.33 17.36
CA ARG A 48 3.49 -3.33 17.08
C ARG A 48 2.99 -4.47 16.19
N PHE A 49 1.73 -4.84 16.29
CA PHE A 49 1.22 -6.08 15.69
C PHE A 49 0.18 -5.83 14.62
N VAL A 50 -0.89 -5.11 14.93
CA VAL A 50 -2.03 -4.93 14.04
C VAL A 50 -2.62 -3.55 14.20
N ASP A 51 -2.77 -2.83 13.10
CA ASP A 51 -3.61 -1.63 13.02
C ASP A 51 -4.83 -1.91 12.18
N THR A 52 -5.95 -1.29 12.55
CA THR A 52 -7.18 -1.40 11.77
C THR A 52 -7.94 -0.08 11.76
N HIS A 53 -8.53 0.24 10.61
CA HIS A 53 -9.22 1.50 10.42
C HIS A 53 -10.20 1.43 9.25
N ARG A 54 -11.07 2.42 9.18
CA ARG A 54 -11.93 2.65 8.02
C ARG A 54 -11.40 3.83 7.21
N ASP A 55 -11.33 3.65 5.90
CA ASP A 55 -10.96 4.68 4.95
C ASP A 55 -12.06 4.93 3.93
N GLU A 56 -12.11 6.17 3.48
CA GLU A 56 -12.98 6.61 2.39
C GLU A 56 -12.14 7.37 1.36
N SER A 57 -12.41 7.14 0.09
CA SER A 57 -11.75 7.83 -1.03
C SER A 57 -12.74 8.07 -2.15
N ASP A 58 -12.58 9.16 -2.85
CA ASP A 58 -13.37 9.51 -4.03
C ASP A 58 -12.46 9.89 -5.22
N ALA A 59 -13.06 10.26 -6.33
CA ALA A 59 -12.31 10.66 -7.53
C ALA A 59 -11.52 11.96 -7.34
N SER A 60 -11.86 12.80 -6.34
CA SER A 60 -11.18 14.07 -6.05
C SER A 60 -9.93 13.87 -5.19
N THR A 61 -9.87 12.77 -4.45
CA THR A 61 -8.76 12.39 -3.56
C THR A 61 -8.11 11.07 -4.00
N PRO A 62 -7.43 11.04 -5.17
CA PRO A 62 -6.90 9.79 -5.69
C PRO A 62 -5.78 9.26 -4.80
N VAL A 63 -5.87 7.98 -4.45
CA VAL A 63 -4.78 7.26 -3.76
C VAL A 63 -3.66 7.02 -4.77
N ASN A 64 -2.46 7.48 -4.46
CA ASN A 64 -1.28 7.25 -5.32
C ASN A 64 -0.83 5.78 -5.28
N LEU A 65 -0.08 5.37 -6.32
CA LEU A 65 0.60 4.07 -6.31
C LEU A 65 1.58 4.04 -5.13
N HIS A 66 1.44 3.05 -4.25
CA HIS A 66 2.26 2.90 -3.05
C HIS A 66 2.56 1.44 -2.75
N SER A 67 3.46 1.22 -1.82
CA SER A 67 3.73 -0.05 -1.18
C SER A 67 4.13 0.20 0.27
N HIS A 68 4.10 -0.81 1.09
CA HIS A 68 4.43 -0.74 2.51
C HIS A 68 5.11 -2.03 2.97
N SER A 69 5.67 -2.02 4.18
CA SER A 69 6.42 -3.15 4.77
C SER A 69 5.55 -4.15 5.56
N PHE A 70 4.26 -3.90 5.67
CA PHE A 70 3.31 -4.77 6.36
C PHE A 70 2.39 -5.50 5.38
N CYS A 71 1.72 -6.56 5.83
CA CYS A 71 0.64 -7.19 5.08
C CYS A 71 -0.65 -6.39 5.29
N GLU A 72 -1.37 -6.10 4.22
CA GLU A 72 -2.63 -5.36 4.26
C GLU A 72 -3.79 -6.23 3.82
N LEU A 73 -4.86 -6.25 4.62
CA LEU A 73 -6.15 -6.81 4.25
C LEU A 73 -7.14 -5.66 4.09
N ILE A 74 -7.86 -5.66 2.98
CA ILE A 74 -8.86 -4.63 2.67
C ILE A 74 -10.20 -5.32 2.42
N TYR A 75 -11.23 -4.92 3.14
CA TYR A 75 -12.60 -5.31 2.89
C TYR A 75 -13.34 -4.18 2.17
N CYS A 76 -13.85 -4.44 0.99
CA CYS A 76 -14.60 -3.48 0.21
C CYS A 76 -16.04 -3.36 0.76
N ARG A 77 -16.33 -2.29 1.49
CA ARG A 77 -17.68 -2.05 2.04
C ARG A 77 -18.62 -1.47 1.02
N GLU A 78 -18.15 -0.50 0.26
CA GLU A 78 -18.88 0.16 -0.81
C GLU A 78 -17.93 0.51 -1.94
N ALA A 79 -18.31 0.18 -3.14
CA ALA A 79 -17.56 0.52 -4.35
C ALA A 79 -18.53 0.76 -5.51
N CYS A 80 -18.20 1.74 -6.31
CA CYS A 80 -18.87 1.99 -7.59
C CYS A 80 -17.80 2.14 -8.65
N ASP A 81 -17.86 1.31 -9.71
CA ASP A 81 -16.87 1.28 -10.80
C ASP A 81 -15.41 1.37 -10.33
N LEU A 82 -15.07 0.53 -9.35
CA LEU A 82 -13.75 0.46 -8.78
C LEU A 82 -12.91 -0.62 -9.46
N GLU A 83 -11.84 -0.23 -10.11
CA GLU A 83 -10.74 -1.13 -10.44
C GLU A 83 -9.65 -1.02 -9.37
N TYR A 84 -8.99 -2.12 -9.06
CA TYR A 84 -7.88 -2.17 -8.11
C TYR A 84 -6.65 -2.70 -8.82
N LEU A 85 -5.60 -1.89 -8.88
CA LEU A 85 -4.32 -2.27 -9.46
C LEU A 85 -3.43 -2.87 -8.37
N VAL A 86 -2.92 -4.08 -8.61
CA VAL A 86 -1.94 -4.76 -7.75
C VAL A 86 -0.80 -5.26 -8.64
N GLY A 87 0.41 -4.77 -8.40
CA GLY A 87 1.51 -4.98 -9.34
C GLY A 87 1.15 -4.43 -10.73
N SER A 88 1.09 -5.32 -11.72
CA SER A 88 0.66 -5.02 -13.08
C SER A 88 -0.73 -5.56 -13.44
N GLN A 89 -1.46 -6.14 -12.46
CA GLN A 89 -2.75 -6.77 -12.69
C GLN A 89 -3.88 -5.88 -12.19
N ARG A 90 -4.99 -5.82 -12.93
CA ARG A 90 -6.20 -5.10 -12.58
C ARG A 90 -7.31 -6.05 -12.19
N TYR A 91 -8.09 -5.66 -11.18
CA TYR A 91 -9.25 -6.38 -10.69
C TYR A 91 -10.43 -5.43 -10.53
N ARG A 92 -11.62 -5.86 -10.88
CA ARG A 92 -12.84 -5.10 -10.63
C ARG A 92 -13.42 -5.53 -9.30
N LEU A 93 -13.31 -4.67 -8.29
CA LEU A 93 -13.81 -4.94 -6.94
C LEU A 93 -15.30 -4.61 -6.82
N GLN A 94 -15.97 -5.44 -6.03
CA GLN A 94 -17.36 -5.29 -5.64
C GLN A 94 -17.47 -5.24 -4.11
N LYS A 95 -18.62 -4.80 -3.63
CA LYS A 95 -18.95 -4.87 -2.21
C LYS A 95 -18.82 -6.30 -1.69
N GLY A 96 -18.08 -6.47 -0.60
CA GLY A 96 -17.84 -7.76 0.01
C GLY A 96 -16.53 -8.44 -0.42
N ASP A 97 -15.85 -7.92 -1.44
CA ASP A 97 -14.56 -8.46 -1.85
C ASP A 97 -13.46 -8.15 -0.83
N VAL A 98 -12.49 -9.06 -0.73
CA VAL A 98 -11.33 -8.92 0.13
C VAL A 98 -10.07 -8.88 -0.71
N VAL A 99 -9.23 -7.88 -0.46
CA VAL A 99 -7.89 -7.75 -1.05
C VAL A 99 -6.86 -8.07 0.01
N ILE A 100 -5.87 -8.90 -0.32
CA ILE A 100 -4.73 -9.21 0.54
C ILE A 100 -3.47 -8.81 -0.21
N VAL A 101 -2.79 -7.78 0.30
CA VAL A 101 -1.57 -7.24 -0.29
C VAL A 101 -0.37 -7.61 0.58
N PRO A 102 0.58 -8.39 0.06
CA PRO A 102 1.81 -8.70 0.79
C PRO A 102 2.75 -7.50 0.88
N PRO A 103 3.69 -7.51 1.84
CA PRO A 103 4.71 -6.47 1.95
C PRO A 103 5.45 -6.22 0.63
N GLY A 104 5.71 -4.96 0.31
CA GLY A 104 6.51 -4.52 -0.84
C GLY A 104 5.78 -4.54 -2.18
N LEU A 105 4.57 -5.07 -2.27
CA LEU A 105 3.80 -5.10 -3.52
C LEU A 105 3.13 -3.75 -3.79
N SER A 106 3.39 -3.18 -4.97
CA SER A 106 2.79 -1.91 -5.38
C SER A 106 1.30 -2.07 -5.67
N HIS A 107 0.47 -1.18 -5.15
CA HIS A 107 -0.98 -1.24 -5.35
C HIS A 107 -1.66 0.12 -5.23
N ARG A 108 -2.87 0.22 -5.78
CA ARG A 108 -3.75 1.39 -5.63
C ARG A 108 -5.17 1.12 -6.12
N PRO A 109 -6.20 1.78 -5.58
CA PRO A 109 -7.51 1.86 -6.23
C PRO A 109 -7.44 2.77 -7.47
N LEU A 110 -8.19 2.41 -8.51
CA LEU A 110 -8.43 3.20 -9.71
C LEU A 110 -9.91 3.55 -9.75
N LEU A 111 -10.26 4.74 -9.28
CA LEU A 111 -11.63 5.24 -9.31
C LEU A 111 -11.94 5.75 -10.72
N LEU A 112 -12.78 5.03 -11.45
CA LEU A 112 -13.04 5.29 -12.88
C LEU A 112 -13.93 6.50 -13.14
N GLY A 113 -14.36 7.21 -12.11
CA GLY A 113 -15.02 8.50 -12.17
C GLY A 113 -16.49 8.47 -12.62
N GLY A 114 -17.36 9.26 -12.00
CA GLY A 114 -18.65 9.64 -12.54
C GLY A 114 -19.89 9.33 -11.71
N THR A 115 -19.85 8.46 -10.71
CA THR A 115 -21.06 8.12 -9.93
C THR A 115 -21.23 8.92 -8.65
N GLY A 116 -20.21 9.67 -8.23
CA GLY A 116 -20.25 10.47 -6.99
C GLY A 116 -20.29 9.63 -5.71
N GLN A 117 -20.22 8.30 -5.81
CA GLN A 117 -20.19 7.43 -4.63
C GLN A 117 -18.75 7.17 -4.21
N PRO A 118 -18.46 7.29 -2.89
CA PRO A 118 -17.12 7.02 -2.37
C PRO A 118 -16.78 5.52 -2.38
N TYR A 119 -15.49 5.23 -2.43
CA TYR A 119 -14.94 3.93 -2.11
C TYR A 119 -14.69 3.84 -0.60
N VAL A 120 -15.53 3.07 0.09
CA VAL A 120 -15.42 2.84 1.54
C VAL A 120 -14.86 1.46 1.79
N ARG A 121 -13.84 1.39 2.63
CA ARG A 121 -13.15 0.15 2.97
C ARG A 121 -12.77 0.07 4.44
N ASP A 122 -12.81 -1.14 4.99
CA ASP A 122 -12.17 -1.45 6.26
C ASP A 122 -10.81 -2.08 5.97
N VAL A 123 -9.79 -1.64 6.70
CA VAL A 123 -8.39 -2.00 6.47
C VAL A 123 -7.81 -2.62 7.73
N VAL A 124 -7.03 -3.69 7.56
CA VAL A 124 -6.24 -4.32 8.62
C VAL A 124 -4.80 -4.40 8.15
N TRP A 125 -3.89 -3.75 8.84
CA TRP A 125 -2.45 -3.84 8.65
C TRP A 125 -1.85 -4.80 9.65
N ILE A 126 -1.08 -5.77 9.18
CA ILE A 126 -0.45 -6.80 9.99
C ILE A 126 1.05 -6.69 9.84
N SER A 127 1.76 -6.39 10.92
CA SER A 127 3.21 -6.27 10.89
C SER A 127 3.89 -7.58 10.50
N GLU A 128 5.09 -7.48 9.93
CA GLU A 128 5.89 -8.66 9.60
C GLU A 128 6.20 -9.52 10.84
N GLU A 129 6.36 -8.87 12.00
CA GLU A 129 6.53 -9.56 13.27
C GLU A 129 5.31 -10.41 13.62
N MET A 130 4.10 -9.84 13.52
CA MET A 130 2.86 -10.57 13.77
C MET A 130 2.66 -11.71 12.76
N VAL A 131 2.97 -11.48 11.48
CA VAL A 131 2.92 -12.54 10.46
C VAL A 131 3.84 -13.71 10.84
N ARG A 132 5.06 -13.44 11.26
CA ARG A 132 6.00 -14.49 11.72
C ARG A 132 5.49 -15.23 12.95
N GLN A 133 4.93 -14.50 13.91
CA GLN A 133 4.39 -15.07 15.15
C GLN A 133 3.21 -16.00 14.87
N VAL A 134 2.23 -15.53 14.07
CA VAL A 134 1.07 -16.34 13.67
C VAL A 134 1.48 -17.59 12.92
N ARG A 135 2.44 -17.48 11.99
CA ARG A 135 2.98 -18.65 11.28
C ARG A 135 3.69 -19.66 12.19
N SER A 136 4.33 -19.20 13.24
CA SER A 136 4.97 -20.11 14.21
C SER A 136 3.94 -20.91 15.00
N TRP A 137 2.76 -20.36 15.27
CA TRP A 137 1.68 -21.03 15.98
C TRP A 137 0.80 -21.85 15.05
N PHE A 138 0.49 -21.30 13.86
CA PHE A 138 -0.48 -21.82 12.90
C PHE A 138 0.10 -21.69 11.47
N PRO A 139 0.96 -22.62 11.03
CA PRO A 139 1.68 -22.50 9.75
C PRO A 139 0.79 -22.30 8.52
N ASP A 140 -0.41 -22.87 8.55
CA ASP A 140 -1.34 -22.86 7.41
C ASP A 140 -2.38 -21.73 7.49
N LEU A 141 -2.37 -20.92 8.57
CA LEU A 141 -3.44 -19.94 8.80
C LEU A 141 -3.38 -18.72 7.87
N LEU A 142 -2.20 -18.29 7.50
CA LEU A 142 -2.09 -17.16 6.58
C LEU A 142 -2.26 -17.67 5.16
N PRO A 143 -3.22 -17.11 4.39
CA PRO A 143 -3.15 -17.31 2.96
C PRO A 143 -1.74 -16.93 2.53
N HIS A 144 -1.05 -17.80 1.80
CA HIS A 144 0.20 -17.45 1.15
C HIS A 144 -0.20 -16.65 -0.11
N PRO A 145 -0.39 -15.32 -0.04
CA PRO A 145 -0.43 -14.57 -1.26
C PRO A 145 0.93 -14.84 -1.88
N GLY A 146 0.97 -15.36 -3.09
CA GLY A 146 2.17 -15.35 -3.89
C GLY A 146 2.75 -13.94 -3.93
N SER A 147 3.83 -13.73 -4.65
CA SER A 147 4.37 -12.37 -4.89
C SER A 147 3.30 -11.37 -5.38
N ASP A 148 2.18 -11.84 -5.89
CA ASP A 148 1.19 -11.10 -6.66
C ASP A 148 -0.03 -10.64 -5.84
N GLY A 149 -0.06 -10.94 -4.53
CA GLY A 149 -1.23 -10.66 -3.70
C GLY A 149 -2.39 -11.64 -3.95
N MET A 150 -3.51 -11.41 -3.27
CA MET A 150 -4.71 -12.23 -3.42
C MET A 150 -5.96 -11.36 -3.35
N MET A 151 -6.83 -11.47 -4.35
CA MET A 151 -8.15 -10.87 -4.38
C MET A 151 -9.20 -11.98 -4.26
N LEU A 152 -10.11 -11.84 -3.31
CA LEU A 152 -11.13 -12.84 -3.01
C LEU A 152 -12.52 -12.26 -3.22
N HIS A 153 -13.31 -12.92 -4.05
CA HIS A 153 -14.76 -12.70 -4.08
C HIS A 153 -15.41 -13.55 -3.01
N THR A 154 -16.22 -12.94 -2.12
CA THR A 154 -16.91 -13.63 -1.03
C THR A 154 -18.38 -13.88 -1.37
N ASP A 155 -18.86 -15.12 -1.18
CA ASP A 155 -20.26 -15.45 -1.34
C ASP A 155 -21.10 -14.87 -0.18
N ASP A 156 -22.41 -14.67 -0.38
CA ASP A 156 -23.31 -14.08 0.61
C ASP A 156 -23.31 -14.85 1.94
N SER A 157 -23.11 -16.17 1.89
CA SER A 157 -23.10 -17.04 3.07
C SER A 157 -22.01 -16.73 4.10
N VAL A 158 -20.89 -16.11 3.67
CA VAL A 158 -19.73 -15.82 4.53
C VAL A 158 -19.47 -14.31 4.63
N ARG A 159 -20.00 -13.53 3.71
CA ARG A 159 -19.75 -12.08 3.59
C ARG A 159 -20.09 -11.31 4.86
N GLU A 160 -21.26 -11.59 5.45
CA GLU A 160 -21.68 -10.89 6.68
C GLU A 160 -20.74 -11.17 7.85
N GLN A 161 -20.29 -12.40 8.02
CA GLN A 161 -19.37 -12.76 9.09
C GLN A 161 -18.00 -12.10 8.91
N ILE A 162 -17.47 -12.08 7.68
CA ILE A 162 -16.21 -11.39 7.35
C ILE A 162 -16.35 -9.89 7.61
N ALA A 163 -17.45 -9.27 7.14
CA ALA A 163 -17.74 -7.86 7.37
C ALA A 163 -17.77 -7.49 8.87
N ARG A 164 -18.42 -8.32 9.69
CA ARG A 164 -18.50 -8.12 11.15
C ARG A 164 -17.12 -8.16 11.81
N LEU A 165 -16.24 -9.07 11.38
CA LEU A 165 -14.89 -9.17 11.94
C LEU A 165 -14.03 -7.95 11.57
N PHE A 166 -14.13 -7.46 10.34
CA PHE A 166 -13.48 -6.20 9.97
C PHE A 166 -14.01 -5.02 10.80
N GLU A 167 -15.33 -4.90 10.89
CA GLU A 167 -15.98 -3.82 11.66
C GLU A 167 -15.65 -3.88 13.16
N LEU A 168 -15.60 -5.09 13.75
CA LEU A 168 -15.24 -5.25 15.16
C LEU A 168 -13.81 -4.74 15.41
N GLY A 169 -12.85 -5.07 14.56
CA GLY A 169 -11.49 -4.56 14.65
C GLY A 169 -11.44 -3.03 14.59
N VAL A 170 -12.11 -2.43 13.60
CA VAL A 170 -12.19 -0.98 13.47
C VAL A 170 -12.77 -0.32 14.72
N ARG A 171 -13.88 -0.84 15.24
CA ARG A 171 -14.52 -0.31 16.45
C ARG A 171 -13.63 -0.39 17.71
N GLU A 172 -12.90 -1.50 17.87
CA GLU A 172 -11.96 -1.64 18.99
C GLU A 172 -10.81 -0.65 18.89
N ALA A 173 -10.24 -0.47 17.70
CA ALA A 173 -9.17 0.49 17.47
C ALA A 173 -9.61 1.95 17.60
N GLU A 174 -10.87 2.28 17.28
CA GLU A 174 -11.43 3.62 17.47
C GLU A 174 -11.71 3.94 18.95
N LYS A 175 -12.24 2.97 19.71
CA LYS A 175 -12.58 3.16 21.12
C LYS A 175 -11.38 3.17 22.04
N GLN A 176 -10.34 2.41 21.71
CA GLN A 176 -9.12 2.24 22.50
C GLN A 176 -9.40 1.98 23.98
N GLY A 177 -10.35 1.07 24.26
CA GLY A 177 -10.67 0.64 25.62
C GLY A 177 -9.48 -0.12 26.27
N GLN A 178 -9.64 -0.53 27.51
CA GLN A 178 -8.61 -1.32 28.18
C GLN A 178 -8.29 -2.60 27.39
N GLN A 179 -7.02 -2.87 27.12
CA GLN A 179 -6.54 -4.06 26.36
C GLN A 179 -7.04 -4.12 24.91
N TRP A 180 -7.40 -2.99 24.30
CA TRP A 180 -7.92 -2.94 22.93
C TRP A 180 -6.97 -3.56 21.90
N GLU A 181 -5.65 -3.41 22.04
CA GLU A 181 -4.67 -4.03 21.13
C GLU A 181 -4.76 -5.57 21.15
N ALA A 182 -4.94 -6.16 22.35
CA ALA A 182 -5.12 -7.60 22.47
C ALA A 182 -6.43 -8.06 21.80
N ALA A 183 -7.51 -7.27 21.95
CA ALA A 183 -8.78 -7.54 21.28
C ALA A 183 -8.65 -7.48 19.75
N VAL A 184 -7.96 -6.46 19.21
CA VAL A 184 -7.69 -6.33 17.76
C VAL A 184 -6.85 -7.50 17.25
N VAL A 185 -5.79 -7.89 17.95
CA VAL A 185 -4.95 -9.04 17.58
C VAL A 185 -5.77 -10.34 17.56
N GLY A 186 -6.53 -10.62 18.61
CA GLY A 186 -7.39 -11.82 18.69
C GLY A 186 -8.45 -11.85 17.59
N ASN A 187 -9.09 -10.70 17.34
CA ASN A 187 -10.06 -10.56 16.24
C ASN A 187 -9.42 -10.80 14.88
N THR A 188 -8.19 -10.31 14.65
CA THR A 188 -7.46 -10.51 13.39
C THR A 188 -7.13 -11.98 13.17
N ILE A 189 -6.71 -12.72 14.20
CA ILE A 189 -6.51 -14.18 14.09
C ILE A 189 -7.83 -14.89 13.73
N THR A 190 -8.93 -14.47 14.33
CA THR A 190 -10.27 -15.00 14.00
C THR A 190 -10.64 -14.68 12.55
N LEU A 191 -10.41 -13.45 12.08
CA LEU A 191 -10.64 -13.04 10.70
C LEU A 191 -9.85 -13.89 9.71
N LEU A 192 -8.55 -14.07 9.95
CA LEU A 192 -7.69 -14.93 9.12
C LEU A 192 -8.19 -16.36 9.08
N THR A 193 -8.66 -16.89 10.22
CA THR A 193 -9.25 -18.24 10.30
C THR A 193 -10.51 -18.37 9.45
N TRP A 194 -11.38 -17.36 9.49
CA TRP A 194 -12.60 -17.34 8.66
C TRP A 194 -12.28 -17.24 7.18
N LEU A 195 -11.33 -16.37 6.79
CA LEU A 195 -10.88 -16.26 5.41
C LEU A 195 -10.28 -17.58 4.89
N GLN A 196 -9.44 -18.24 5.69
CA GLN A 196 -8.86 -19.54 5.34
C GLN A 196 -9.94 -20.61 5.14
N ARG A 197 -10.89 -20.73 6.09
CA ARG A 197 -12.03 -21.66 5.96
C ARG A 197 -12.87 -21.35 4.73
N ALA A 198 -13.20 -20.08 4.51
CA ALA A 198 -13.98 -19.66 3.35
C ALA A 198 -13.29 -20.02 2.01
N CYS A 199 -11.97 -19.96 1.95
CA CYS A 199 -11.21 -20.41 0.79
C CYS A 199 -11.26 -21.95 0.62
N ILE A 200 -11.10 -22.72 1.71
CA ILE A 200 -11.20 -24.19 1.70
C ILE A 200 -12.59 -24.63 1.25
N ASP A 201 -13.63 -24.01 1.80
CA ASP A 201 -15.03 -24.32 1.50
C ASP A 201 -15.50 -23.74 0.14
N ARG A 202 -14.61 -23.01 -0.54
CA ARG A 202 -14.86 -22.35 -1.84
C ARG A 202 -16.01 -21.32 -1.82
N VAL A 203 -16.33 -20.77 -0.66
CA VAL A 203 -17.26 -19.64 -0.47
C VAL A 203 -16.54 -18.29 -0.49
N ALA A 204 -15.20 -18.30 -0.44
CA ALA A 204 -14.34 -17.21 -0.88
C ALA A 204 -13.42 -17.74 -1.99
N ARG A 205 -13.44 -17.09 -3.15
CA ARG A 205 -12.75 -17.59 -4.35
C ARG A 205 -11.77 -16.55 -4.88
N PRO A 206 -10.58 -16.97 -5.33
CA PRO A 206 -9.68 -16.06 -6.01
C PRO A 206 -10.36 -15.40 -7.21
N MET A 207 -10.29 -14.10 -7.26
CA MET A 207 -10.77 -13.32 -8.41
C MET A 207 -9.81 -13.50 -9.57
N LYS A 208 -10.37 -13.50 -10.77
CA LYS A 208 -9.55 -13.41 -11.98
C LYS A 208 -9.23 -11.94 -12.26
N ALA A 209 -7.99 -11.69 -12.62
CA ALA A 209 -7.61 -10.40 -13.15
C ALA A 209 -8.43 -10.07 -14.42
N GLU A 210 -8.72 -8.81 -14.62
CA GLU A 210 -9.32 -8.32 -15.85
C GLU A 210 -8.44 -8.66 -17.05
N LYS A 211 -9.05 -8.76 -18.25
CA LYS A 211 -8.26 -8.94 -19.46
C LYS A 211 -7.25 -7.82 -19.60
N PRO A 212 -5.96 -8.13 -19.80
CA PRO A 212 -4.94 -7.11 -19.85
C PRO A 212 -5.21 -6.07 -20.94
N GLU A 213 -5.47 -4.84 -20.55
CA GLU A 213 -5.51 -3.69 -21.44
C GLU A 213 -4.09 -3.21 -21.78
N MET A 214 -4.01 -2.20 -22.63
CA MET A 214 -2.72 -1.59 -22.99
C MET A 214 -1.95 -1.12 -21.75
N LEU A 215 -2.62 -0.54 -20.75
CA LEU A 215 -1.97 -0.08 -19.52
C LEU A 215 -1.30 -1.23 -18.78
N ASP A 216 -2.01 -2.32 -18.56
CA ASP A 216 -1.51 -3.48 -17.79
C ASP A 216 -0.29 -4.10 -18.49
N ARG A 217 -0.34 -4.21 -19.79
CA ARG A 217 0.77 -4.71 -20.62
C ARG A 217 2.00 -3.80 -20.53
N VAL A 218 1.79 -2.47 -20.56
CA VAL A 218 2.89 -1.51 -20.41
C VAL A 218 3.45 -1.53 -19.00
N LEU A 219 2.61 -1.70 -17.98
CA LEU A 219 3.05 -1.82 -16.58
C LEU A 219 3.87 -3.11 -16.37
N SER A 220 3.43 -4.26 -16.93
CA SER A 220 4.22 -5.51 -16.91
C SER A 220 5.58 -5.32 -17.57
N TYR A 221 5.61 -4.69 -18.74
CA TYR A 221 6.87 -4.39 -19.44
C TYR A 221 7.81 -3.53 -18.57
N ILE A 222 7.26 -2.51 -17.88
CA ILE A 222 8.06 -1.67 -16.96
C ILE A 222 8.64 -2.53 -15.83
N GLU A 223 7.83 -3.39 -15.19
CA GLU A 223 8.28 -4.25 -14.09
C GLU A 223 9.40 -5.20 -14.53
N GLU A 224 9.25 -5.83 -15.67
CA GLU A 224 10.23 -6.78 -16.22
C GLU A 224 11.56 -6.10 -16.60
N ASN A 225 11.54 -4.78 -16.86
CA ASN A 225 12.69 -4.03 -17.38
C ASN A 225 13.20 -2.94 -16.43
N LEU A 226 12.79 -2.93 -15.13
CA LEU A 226 13.09 -1.85 -14.19
C LEU A 226 14.58 -1.54 -14.06
N SER A 227 15.45 -2.57 -14.10
CA SER A 227 16.90 -2.43 -14.00
C SER A 227 17.54 -1.83 -15.25
N GLY A 228 16.85 -1.89 -16.38
CA GLY A 228 17.34 -1.42 -17.68
C GLY A 228 16.97 0.03 -17.99
N LYS A 229 17.40 0.49 -19.16
CA LYS A 229 16.94 1.75 -19.71
C LYS A 229 15.51 1.58 -20.22
N ILE A 230 14.58 2.40 -19.72
CA ILE A 230 13.19 2.44 -20.17
C ILE A 230 12.91 3.82 -20.72
N THR A 231 12.67 3.92 -22.04
CA THR A 231 12.29 5.17 -22.69
C THR A 231 10.89 5.08 -23.28
N LEU A 232 10.22 6.22 -23.36
CA LEU A 232 8.88 6.30 -23.98
C LEU A 232 8.90 5.81 -25.42
N ALA A 233 9.97 6.13 -26.19
CA ALA A 233 10.15 5.70 -27.58
C ALA A 233 10.32 4.19 -27.70
N GLU A 234 11.08 3.54 -26.81
CA GLU A 234 11.24 2.08 -26.79
C GLU A 234 9.92 1.37 -26.49
N VAL A 235 9.18 1.84 -25.47
CA VAL A 235 7.87 1.28 -25.11
C VAL A 235 6.87 1.48 -26.24
N ALA A 236 6.80 2.66 -26.83
CA ALA A 236 5.90 2.94 -27.96
C ALA A 236 6.19 2.02 -29.15
N ARG A 237 7.47 1.81 -29.47
CA ARG A 237 7.91 0.88 -30.51
C ARG A 237 7.53 -0.57 -30.17
N HIS A 238 7.77 -1.00 -28.94
CA HIS A 238 7.47 -2.37 -28.48
C HIS A 238 5.98 -2.71 -28.61
N PHE A 239 5.10 -1.76 -28.32
CA PHE A 239 3.65 -1.93 -28.38
C PHE A 239 3.02 -1.48 -29.72
N PHE A 240 3.82 -1.05 -30.69
CA PHE A 240 3.36 -0.59 -32.01
C PHE A 240 2.35 0.57 -31.92
N VAL A 241 2.61 1.53 -31.03
CA VAL A 241 1.80 2.74 -30.82
C VAL A 241 2.68 3.98 -30.85
N SER A 242 2.05 5.16 -30.90
CA SER A 242 2.78 6.43 -30.78
C SER A 242 3.16 6.74 -29.32
N GLU A 243 4.22 7.54 -29.11
CA GLU A 243 4.60 8.04 -27.78
C GLU A 243 3.46 8.87 -27.16
N SER A 244 2.71 9.60 -27.96
CA SER A 244 1.55 10.35 -27.50
C SER A 244 0.45 9.43 -26.95
N THR A 245 0.26 8.25 -27.53
CA THR A 245 -0.70 7.25 -27.05
C THR A 245 -0.33 6.79 -25.64
N ILE A 246 0.94 6.43 -25.41
CA ILE A 246 1.42 6.04 -24.07
C ILE A 246 1.29 7.21 -23.09
N THR A 247 1.69 8.42 -23.49
CA THR A 247 1.58 9.62 -22.63
C THR A 247 0.14 9.88 -22.19
N GLN A 248 -0.82 9.82 -23.12
CA GLN A 248 -2.25 10.02 -22.83
C GLN A 248 -2.81 8.89 -21.96
N LEU A 249 -2.41 7.64 -22.21
CA LEU A 249 -2.81 6.48 -21.42
C LEU A 249 -2.46 6.67 -19.94
N PHE A 250 -1.20 7.04 -19.64
CA PHE A 250 -0.76 7.27 -18.26
C PHE A 250 -1.47 8.47 -17.61
N ARG A 251 -1.57 9.59 -18.32
CA ARG A 251 -2.29 10.77 -17.79
C ARG A 251 -3.75 10.48 -17.49
N LYS A 252 -4.45 9.78 -18.39
CA LYS A 252 -5.89 9.50 -18.26
C LYS A 252 -6.20 8.43 -17.22
N LYS A 253 -5.44 7.33 -17.20
CA LYS A 253 -5.71 6.17 -16.33
C LYS A 253 -4.97 6.24 -14.98
N MET A 254 -3.77 6.81 -14.96
CA MET A 254 -2.91 6.83 -13.77
C MET A 254 -2.82 8.22 -13.11
N GLY A 255 -3.21 9.29 -13.79
CA GLY A 255 -3.07 10.66 -13.29
C GLY A 255 -1.62 11.17 -13.20
N VAL A 256 -0.63 10.36 -13.62
CA VAL A 256 0.80 10.68 -13.59
C VAL A 256 1.43 10.53 -14.97
N SER A 257 2.63 11.09 -15.17
CA SER A 257 3.37 10.86 -16.41
C SER A 257 4.00 9.46 -16.44
N PHE A 258 4.30 8.96 -17.65
CA PHE A 258 5.02 7.71 -17.85
C PHE A 258 6.31 7.62 -17.01
N TYR A 259 7.17 8.65 -17.09
CA TYR A 259 8.43 8.67 -16.34
C TYR A 259 8.26 8.78 -14.82
N GLN A 260 7.22 9.46 -14.35
CA GLN A 260 6.87 9.44 -12.92
C GLN A 260 6.49 8.04 -12.47
N CYS A 261 5.68 7.31 -13.24
CA CYS A 261 5.32 5.93 -12.91
C CYS A 261 6.55 5.01 -12.89
N VAL A 262 7.43 5.08 -13.89
CA VAL A 262 8.70 4.31 -13.91
C VAL A 262 9.55 4.64 -12.68
N THR A 263 9.69 5.92 -12.33
CA THR A 263 10.46 6.35 -11.16
C THR A 263 9.86 5.82 -9.86
N GLN A 264 8.55 5.92 -9.66
CA GLN A 264 7.87 5.41 -8.46
C GLN A 264 8.09 3.89 -8.31
N ARG A 265 7.94 3.11 -9.38
CA ARG A 265 8.17 1.67 -9.34
C ARG A 265 9.62 1.30 -9.00
N ARG A 266 10.59 2.02 -9.57
CA ARG A 266 12.01 1.87 -9.20
C ARG A 266 12.26 2.18 -7.72
N LEU A 267 11.63 3.22 -7.18
CA LEU A 267 11.78 3.60 -5.78
C LEU A 267 11.12 2.59 -4.83
N ILE A 268 9.97 2.01 -5.22
CA ILE A 268 9.33 0.91 -4.49
C ILE A 268 10.27 -0.31 -4.46
N ALA A 269 10.80 -0.72 -5.61
CA ALA A 269 11.77 -1.82 -5.68
C ALA A 269 13.05 -1.54 -4.86
N ALA A 270 13.51 -0.28 -4.85
CA ALA A 270 14.67 0.13 -4.06
C ALA A 270 14.44 -0.06 -2.56
N LYS A 271 13.26 0.24 -2.03
CA LYS A 271 12.94 0.01 -0.61
C LYS A 271 13.10 -1.46 -0.23
N VAL A 272 12.56 -2.37 -1.03
CA VAL A 272 12.70 -3.82 -0.80
C VAL A 272 14.18 -4.24 -0.75
N LEU A 273 15.02 -3.69 -1.60
CA LEU A 273 16.46 -3.98 -1.59
C LEU A 273 17.17 -3.36 -0.37
N ILE A 274 16.78 -2.16 0.04
CA ILE A 274 17.32 -1.49 1.24
C ILE A 274 16.96 -2.30 2.49
N ASP A 275 15.73 -2.77 2.61
CA ASP A 275 15.25 -3.59 3.73
C ASP A 275 16.00 -4.94 3.81
N ARG A 276 16.45 -5.46 2.67
CA ARG A 276 17.36 -6.62 2.57
C ARG A 276 18.84 -6.28 2.82
N ASN A 277 19.17 -5.06 3.28
CA ASN A 277 20.52 -4.57 3.53
C ASN A 277 21.47 -4.56 2.31
N VAL A 278 20.96 -4.48 1.09
CA VAL A 278 21.79 -4.29 -0.11
C VAL A 278 22.47 -2.92 -0.06
N LYS A 279 23.74 -2.80 -0.46
CA LYS A 279 24.48 -1.53 -0.47
C LYS A 279 23.77 -0.48 -1.33
N LEU A 280 23.69 0.78 -0.88
CA LEU A 280 22.88 1.82 -1.55
C LEU A 280 23.31 2.10 -2.99
N GLU A 281 24.61 2.01 -3.26
CA GLU A 281 25.17 2.16 -4.61
C GLU A 281 24.65 1.02 -5.52
N GLN A 282 24.67 -0.19 -5.02
CA GLN A 282 24.14 -1.38 -5.74
C GLN A 282 22.62 -1.30 -5.90
N VAL A 283 21.90 -0.77 -4.89
CA VAL A 283 20.45 -0.54 -5.01
C VAL A 283 20.16 0.35 -6.19
N SER A 284 20.84 1.51 -6.31
CA SER A 284 20.59 2.46 -7.41
C SER A 284 20.79 1.83 -8.79
N GLU A 285 21.81 1.01 -8.94
CA GLU A 285 22.12 0.28 -10.18
C GLU A 285 21.07 -0.79 -10.48
N GLN A 286 20.75 -1.63 -9.48
CA GLN A 286 19.80 -2.76 -9.65
C GLN A 286 18.38 -2.30 -10.01
N VAL A 287 17.97 -1.11 -9.54
CA VAL A 287 16.66 -0.54 -9.88
C VAL A 287 16.69 0.38 -11.10
N GLY A 288 17.84 0.51 -11.78
CA GLY A 288 17.95 1.14 -13.09
C GLY A 288 18.07 2.67 -13.08
N PHE A 289 18.55 3.29 -11.99
CA PHE A 289 18.95 4.70 -12.04
C PHE A 289 20.30 4.88 -12.73
N ALA A 290 20.46 5.97 -13.47
CA ALA A 290 21.68 6.27 -14.20
C ALA A 290 22.89 6.44 -13.27
N ASP A 291 22.68 7.01 -12.09
CA ASP A 291 23.69 7.21 -11.05
C ASP A 291 23.04 7.31 -9.67
N TYR A 292 23.86 7.19 -8.64
CA TYR A 292 23.42 7.30 -7.24
C TYR A 292 22.83 8.68 -6.90
N SER A 293 23.30 9.75 -7.53
CA SER A 293 22.80 11.11 -7.26
C SER A 293 21.38 11.30 -7.76
N ALA A 294 21.06 10.74 -8.94
CA ALA A 294 19.70 10.72 -9.48
C ALA A 294 18.75 9.90 -8.59
N PHE A 295 19.19 8.71 -8.15
CA PHE A 295 18.48 7.89 -7.20
C PHE A 295 18.23 8.63 -5.88
N TYR A 296 19.26 9.20 -5.26
CA TYR A 296 19.17 9.94 -4.00
C TYR A 296 18.15 11.08 -4.08
N ARG A 297 18.23 11.93 -5.13
CA ARG A 297 17.29 13.04 -5.31
C ARG A 297 15.85 12.56 -5.48
N SER A 298 15.65 11.50 -6.29
CA SER A 298 14.32 10.95 -6.54
C SER A 298 13.72 10.32 -5.28
N PHE A 299 14.54 9.57 -4.53
CA PHE A 299 14.14 8.94 -3.28
C PHE A 299 13.76 9.97 -2.22
N LYS A 300 14.63 10.98 -2.03
CA LYS A 300 14.37 12.07 -1.06
C LYS A 300 13.13 12.90 -1.45
N LYS A 301 12.91 13.13 -2.75
CA LYS A 301 11.71 13.83 -3.23
C LYS A 301 10.43 13.04 -2.98
N GLU A 302 10.45 11.73 -3.20
CA GLU A 302 9.26 10.86 -3.07
C GLU A 302 8.93 10.58 -1.60
N PHE A 303 9.94 10.27 -0.79
CA PHE A 303 9.73 9.82 0.59
C PHE A 303 10.07 10.86 1.67
N GLY A 304 10.54 12.04 1.30
CA GLY A 304 10.91 13.10 2.25
C GLY A 304 12.27 12.89 2.93
N ILE A 305 12.81 11.68 2.97
CA ILE A 305 14.07 11.32 3.63
C ILE A 305 15.06 10.68 2.65
N SER A 306 16.35 10.70 3.01
CA SER A 306 17.38 10.06 2.18
C SER A 306 17.33 8.52 2.30
N PRO A 307 17.87 7.77 1.30
CA PRO A 307 17.98 6.31 1.38
C PRO A 307 18.73 5.83 2.62
N ALA A 308 19.76 6.56 3.07
CA ALA A 308 20.52 6.23 4.25
C ALA A 308 19.71 6.45 5.55
N GLN A 309 18.93 7.53 5.62
CA GLN A 309 18.01 7.77 6.73
C GLN A 309 16.90 6.69 6.79
N TYR A 310 16.33 6.34 5.65
CA TYR A 310 15.36 5.24 5.55
C TYR A 310 15.94 3.94 6.10
N ARG A 311 17.13 3.53 5.64
CA ARG A 311 17.83 2.33 6.16
C ARG A 311 18.01 2.37 7.66
N LYS A 312 18.45 3.52 8.21
CA LYS A 312 18.67 3.67 9.66
C LYS A 312 17.35 3.55 10.44
N LEU A 313 16.24 4.06 9.92
CA LEU A 313 14.93 3.91 10.55
C LEU A 313 14.54 2.43 10.62
N GLN A 314 14.63 1.70 9.52
CA GLN A 314 14.32 0.25 9.47
C GLN A 314 15.19 -0.56 10.41
N GLN A 315 16.49 -0.28 10.49
CA GLN A 315 17.41 -0.95 11.42
C GLN A 315 17.09 -0.62 12.88
N ASN A 316 16.73 0.60 13.22
CA ASN A 316 16.36 1.00 14.57
C ASN A 316 15.06 0.33 15.03
N GLU A 317 14.08 0.16 14.14
CA GLU A 317 12.87 -0.60 14.44
C GLU A 317 13.18 -2.07 14.75
N ILE A 318 14.02 -2.72 13.96
CA ILE A 318 14.47 -4.10 14.21
C ILE A 318 15.16 -4.22 15.57
N ILE A 319 16.01 -3.24 15.96
CA ILE A 319 16.72 -3.25 17.24
C ILE A 319 15.78 -2.99 18.41
N LYS A 320 14.84 -2.04 18.28
CA LYS A 320 13.81 -1.78 19.32
C LYS A 320 12.98 -3.04 19.58
N HIS A 321 12.57 -3.74 18.54
CA HIS A 321 11.81 -4.98 18.67
C HIS A 321 12.60 -6.14 19.28
N ARG A 322 13.93 -6.22 19.08
CA ARG A 322 14.80 -7.21 19.75
C ARG A 322 14.96 -6.93 21.24
N ASN A 323 15.06 -5.67 21.63
CA ASN A 323 15.31 -5.29 23.03
C ASN A 323 14.05 -5.32 23.92
N THR A 324 12.85 -5.22 23.34
CA THR A 324 11.57 -5.33 24.07
C THR A 324 11.11 -6.78 24.26
N GLY A 325 11.71 -7.74 23.54
CA GLY A 325 11.42 -9.17 23.68
C GLY A 325 12.10 -9.88 24.87
N GLY A 326 12.89 -9.16 25.68
CA GLY A 326 13.72 -9.71 26.76
C GLY A 326 13.13 -9.68 28.18
N HIS A 327 11.89 -9.22 28.37
CA HIS A 327 11.25 -9.17 29.69
C HIS A 327 9.82 -9.72 29.61
N ILE A 328 9.70 -11.04 29.48
CA ILE A 328 8.52 -11.77 29.94
C ILE A 328 9.06 -12.88 30.85
N CYS A 329 9.10 -12.58 32.14
CA CYS A 329 9.05 -13.60 33.20
C CYS A 329 7.60 -13.81 33.58
#